data_093a8fbe99fa8289aa81e8fe0238a739
#
_entry.id   093a8fbe99fa8289aa81e8fe0238a739
#
_cell.length_a   1.000
_cell.length_b   1.000
_cell.length_c   1.000
_cell.angle_alpha   90.00
_cell.angle_beta   90.00
_cell.angle_gamma   90.00
#
_symmetry.space_group_name_H-M   'P 1'
#
loop_
_entity.id
_entity.type
_entity.pdbx_description
1 polymer ?
#
loop_
_entity_poly.entity_id
_entity_poly.type
_entity_poly.pdbx_seq_one_letter_code
_entity_poly.pdbx_strand_id
1 'polypeptide(L)'
;QRFLDEMAITVPWEVFLGLIKPVYHKPSSKGGRPPIPLEVMLRIHLLQQWFTLSDPLMEEMLIDTPCFRRFAGIETMEGRIPDETTILNFRHLLEEHRIAEQILEGVNQMLSERGAMLREGTILDATIINAPSSTKNKRKERDPEMHSVAKGKQWFFGMRCHIGVDVASGLVHSVESTAANVHELNTAADRLHGDERLIYGDAGHIGIEKRDDFQDCQAEFRIAMKPGQRRVLPETPEGRLLNLIETAKAHFRAKVEHPFR
;
A
#
# COMPACT_ATOMS: atom_id res chain seq x y z
N GLN A 1 7.85 -19.41 10.85
CA GLN A 1 6.81 -20.42 10.93
C GLN A 1 5.52 -19.85 11.57
N ARG A 2 5.55 -19.34 12.83
CA ARG A 2 4.37 -18.80 13.52
C ARG A 2 3.58 -17.76 12.72
N PHE A 3 4.27 -16.79 12.10
CA PHE A 3 3.65 -15.78 11.23
C PHE A 3 2.86 -16.43 10.08
N LEU A 4 3.46 -17.41 9.40
CA LEU A 4 2.81 -18.10 8.26
C LEU A 4 1.58 -18.91 8.72
N ASP A 5 1.65 -19.53 9.90
CA ASP A 5 0.53 -20.28 10.48
C ASP A 5 -0.63 -19.32 10.83
N GLU A 6 -0.34 -18.14 11.37
CA GLU A 6 -1.31 -17.09 11.64
C GLU A 6 -1.94 -16.55 10.33
N MET A 7 -1.13 -16.28 9.30
CA MET A 7 -1.62 -15.81 7.98
C MET A 7 -2.47 -16.87 7.27
N ALA A 8 -2.15 -18.14 7.39
CA ALA A 8 -2.94 -19.22 6.81
C ALA A 8 -4.40 -19.22 7.30
N ILE A 9 -4.64 -18.74 8.52
CA ILE A 9 -5.99 -18.67 9.14
C ILE A 9 -6.64 -17.28 8.91
N THR A 10 -5.84 -16.21 8.90
CA THR A 10 -6.35 -14.84 8.89
C THR A 10 -6.75 -14.38 7.50
N VAL A 11 -6.01 -14.80 6.46
CA VAL A 11 -6.26 -14.38 5.07
C VAL A 11 -7.60 -14.95 4.57
N PRO A 12 -8.47 -14.13 3.98
CA PRO A 12 -9.76 -14.57 3.45
C PRO A 12 -9.59 -15.23 2.06
N TRP A 13 -9.03 -16.44 2.05
CA TRP A 13 -8.63 -17.16 0.82
C TRP A 13 -9.74 -17.25 -0.22
N GLU A 14 -10.96 -17.59 0.19
CA GLU A 14 -12.10 -17.74 -0.72
C GLU A 14 -12.43 -16.43 -1.45
N VAL A 15 -12.33 -15.29 -0.76
CA VAL A 15 -12.56 -13.97 -1.36
C VAL A 15 -11.50 -13.69 -2.42
N PHE A 16 -10.21 -13.87 -2.10
CA PHE A 16 -9.12 -13.59 -3.04
C PHE A 16 -9.12 -14.54 -4.22
N LEU A 17 -9.35 -15.82 -3.98
CA LEU A 17 -9.48 -16.82 -5.04
C LEU A 17 -10.66 -16.49 -5.96
N GLY A 18 -11.77 -16.03 -5.40
CA GLY A 18 -12.95 -15.60 -6.16
C GLY A 18 -12.65 -14.45 -7.13
N LEU A 19 -11.82 -13.48 -6.72
CA LEU A 19 -11.41 -12.35 -7.55
C LEU A 19 -10.49 -12.78 -8.72
N ILE A 20 -9.58 -13.72 -8.49
CA ILE A 20 -8.57 -14.11 -9.48
C ILE A 20 -9.07 -15.20 -10.42
N LYS A 21 -9.93 -16.11 -9.95
CA LYS A 21 -10.42 -17.27 -10.71
C LYS A 21 -10.99 -16.96 -12.10
N PRO A 22 -11.71 -15.85 -12.34
CA PRO A 22 -12.24 -15.51 -13.66
C PRO A 22 -11.15 -15.29 -14.72
N VAL A 23 -10.00 -14.73 -14.31
CA VAL A 23 -8.89 -14.32 -15.19
C VAL A 23 -7.76 -15.34 -15.21
N TYR A 24 -7.76 -16.31 -14.29
CA TYR A 24 -6.71 -17.32 -14.21
C TYR A 24 -6.83 -18.37 -15.33
N HIS A 25 -5.69 -18.79 -15.86
CA HIS A 25 -5.61 -19.75 -16.96
C HIS A 25 -6.28 -21.09 -16.64
N LYS A 26 -7.19 -21.51 -17.52
CA LYS A 26 -7.82 -22.84 -17.44
C LYS A 26 -6.92 -23.89 -18.14
N PRO A 27 -6.96 -25.15 -17.70
CA PRO A 27 -6.30 -26.23 -18.43
C PRO A 27 -6.76 -26.27 -19.88
N SER A 28 -5.81 -26.38 -20.81
CA SER A 28 -6.14 -26.45 -22.24
C SER A 28 -6.70 -27.82 -22.60
N SER A 29 -7.82 -27.84 -23.32
CA SER A 29 -8.41 -29.06 -23.88
C SER A 29 -7.54 -29.70 -24.97
N LYS A 30 -6.55 -28.96 -25.52
CA LYS A 30 -5.60 -29.42 -26.53
C LYS A 30 -4.37 -30.12 -25.93
N GLY A 31 -4.34 -30.36 -24.64
CA GLY A 31 -3.18 -30.91 -23.93
C GLY A 31 -2.16 -29.81 -23.57
N GLY A 32 -1.02 -30.23 -23.08
CA GLY A 32 0.04 -29.37 -22.57
C GLY A 32 0.19 -29.51 -21.05
N ARG A 33 1.19 -28.84 -20.48
CA ARG A 33 1.45 -28.86 -19.03
C ARG A 33 0.33 -28.15 -18.29
N PRO A 34 -0.37 -28.77 -17.32
CA PRO A 34 -1.42 -28.11 -16.58
C PRO A 34 -0.88 -26.92 -15.80
N PRO A 35 -1.68 -25.83 -15.65
CA PRO A 35 -1.28 -24.69 -14.83
C PRO A 35 -1.09 -25.14 -13.38
N ILE A 36 -0.28 -24.39 -12.63
CA ILE A 36 -0.14 -24.57 -11.19
C ILE A 36 -1.47 -24.19 -10.54
N PRO A 37 -1.93 -24.86 -9.47
CA PRO A 37 -3.15 -24.52 -8.79
C PRO A 37 -3.17 -23.02 -8.39
N LEU A 38 -4.29 -22.33 -8.60
CA LEU A 38 -4.41 -20.91 -8.32
C LEU A 38 -4.06 -20.57 -6.87
N GLU A 39 -4.52 -21.36 -5.91
CA GLU A 39 -4.23 -21.14 -4.50
C GLU A 39 -2.73 -21.19 -4.21
N VAL A 40 -2.00 -22.11 -4.82
CA VAL A 40 -0.53 -22.20 -4.71
C VAL A 40 0.12 -20.90 -5.20
N MET A 41 -0.29 -20.41 -6.37
CA MET A 41 0.25 -19.17 -6.95
C MET A 41 -0.08 -17.94 -6.09
N LEU A 42 -1.28 -17.86 -5.56
CA LEU A 42 -1.68 -16.78 -4.65
C LEU A 42 -0.86 -16.79 -3.36
N ARG A 43 -0.66 -17.97 -2.75
CA ARG A 43 0.15 -18.13 -1.54
C ARG A 43 1.61 -17.73 -1.78
N ILE A 44 2.17 -18.09 -2.93
CA ILE A 44 3.52 -17.68 -3.35
C ILE A 44 3.60 -16.17 -3.53
N HIS A 45 2.60 -15.57 -4.18
CA HIS A 45 2.56 -14.11 -4.35
C HIS A 45 2.54 -13.38 -3.00
N LEU A 46 1.73 -13.84 -2.04
CA LEU A 46 1.71 -13.25 -0.69
C LEU A 46 3.04 -13.43 0.05
N LEU A 47 3.72 -14.57 -0.11
CA LEU A 47 5.09 -14.76 0.42
C LEU A 47 6.06 -13.72 -0.17
N GLN A 48 6.00 -13.46 -1.49
CA GLN A 48 6.82 -12.43 -2.12
C GLN A 48 6.58 -11.05 -1.49
N GLN A 49 5.31 -10.68 -1.29
CA GLN A 49 4.96 -9.38 -0.71
C GLN A 49 5.43 -9.27 0.75
N TRP A 50 5.16 -10.26 1.58
CA TRP A 50 5.49 -10.23 3.01
C TRP A 50 6.99 -10.26 3.29
N PHE A 51 7.76 -10.93 2.44
CA PHE A 51 9.21 -11.07 2.62
C PHE A 51 10.04 -10.27 1.61
N THR A 52 9.39 -9.45 0.78
CA THR A 52 10.03 -8.58 -0.22
C THR A 52 10.99 -9.35 -1.14
N LEU A 53 10.52 -10.49 -1.68
CA LEU A 53 11.32 -11.38 -2.49
C LEU A 53 11.16 -11.07 -3.99
N SER A 54 12.28 -11.05 -4.72
CA SER A 54 12.24 -11.03 -6.19
C SER A 54 11.77 -12.37 -6.76
N ASP A 55 11.36 -12.40 -8.05
CA ASP A 55 10.87 -13.63 -8.68
C ASP A 55 11.92 -14.75 -8.64
N PRO A 56 13.22 -14.52 -8.97
CA PRO A 56 14.26 -15.54 -8.82
C PRO A 56 14.46 -15.99 -7.37
N LEU A 57 14.52 -15.05 -6.43
CA LEU A 57 14.73 -15.39 -5.03
C LEU A 57 13.54 -16.17 -4.44
N MET A 58 12.32 -15.91 -4.91
CA MET A 58 11.14 -16.68 -4.49
C MET A 58 11.24 -18.14 -4.94
N GLU A 59 11.70 -18.42 -6.17
CA GLU A 59 11.95 -19.78 -6.64
C GLU A 59 12.99 -20.49 -5.76
N GLU A 60 14.15 -19.84 -5.48
CA GLU A 60 15.18 -20.36 -4.59
C GLU A 60 14.62 -20.65 -3.18
N MET A 61 13.87 -19.72 -2.63
CA MET A 61 13.26 -19.86 -1.29
C MET A 61 12.24 -21.00 -1.24
N LEU A 62 11.51 -21.29 -2.32
CA LEU A 62 10.63 -22.46 -2.38
C LEU A 62 11.43 -23.77 -2.42
N ILE A 63 12.61 -23.78 -3.03
CA ILE A 63 13.49 -24.94 -3.06
C ILE A 63 14.12 -25.19 -1.69
N ASP A 64 14.64 -24.15 -1.06
CA ASP A 64 15.49 -24.29 0.12
C ASP A 64 14.72 -24.23 1.46
N THR A 65 13.50 -23.64 1.48
CA THR A 65 12.78 -23.36 2.72
C THR A 65 11.51 -24.20 2.87
N PRO A 66 11.55 -25.31 3.63
CA PRO A 66 10.40 -26.19 3.79
C PRO A 66 9.13 -25.53 4.31
N CYS A 67 9.24 -24.51 5.18
CA CYS A 67 8.07 -23.81 5.69
C CYS A 67 7.36 -22.96 4.62
N PHE A 68 8.08 -22.45 3.61
CA PHE A 68 7.50 -21.75 2.47
C PHE A 68 6.73 -22.69 1.57
N ARG A 69 7.32 -23.88 1.25
CA ARG A 69 6.60 -24.93 0.49
C ARG A 69 5.32 -25.35 1.18
N ARG A 70 5.39 -25.60 2.49
CA ARG A 70 4.22 -25.98 3.28
C ARG A 70 3.14 -24.92 3.23
N PHE A 71 3.51 -23.66 3.44
CA PHE A 71 2.57 -22.55 3.35
C PHE A 71 1.97 -22.41 1.95
N ALA A 72 2.77 -22.59 0.90
CA ALA A 72 2.31 -22.54 -0.48
C ALA A 72 1.42 -23.75 -0.87
N GLY A 73 1.34 -24.80 -0.06
CA GLY A 73 0.59 -26.02 -0.36
C GLY A 73 1.33 -26.98 -1.29
N ILE A 74 2.67 -26.86 -1.39
CA ILE A 74 3.53 -27.78 -2.14
C ILE A 74 3.97 -28.88 -1.16
N GLU A 75 3.18 -29.97 -1.09
CA GLU A 75 3.27 -30.96 -0.01
C GLU A 75 4.48 -31.87 -0.08
N THR A 76 5.07 -32.09 -1.25
CA THR A 76 6.20 -33.02 -1.43
C THR A 76 7.40 -32.36 -2.07
N MET A 77 8.59 -32.93 -1.86
CA MET A 77 9.80 -32.49 -2.57
C MET A 77 9.70 -32.74 -4.10
N GLU A 78 8.81 -33.61 -4.53
CA GLU A 78 8.44 -33.83 -5.93
C GLU A 78 7.33 -32.91 -6.42
N GLY A 79 6.70 -32.17 -5.52
CA GLY A 79 5.70 -31.16 -5.86
C GLY A 79 6.28 -30.12 -6.83
N ARG A 80 5.50 -29.76 -7.84
CA ARG A 80 5.94 -28.81 -8.87
C ARG A 80 6.14 -27.42 -8.27
N ILE A 81 7.38 -27.00 -8.13
CA ILE A 81 7.77 -25.63 -7.80
C ILE A 81 7.66 -24.79 -9.09
N PRO A 82 6.96 -23.63 -9.06
CA PRO A 82 6.97 -22.71 -10.19
C PRO A 82 8.35 -22.08 -10.35
N ASP A 83 8.78 -21.94 -11.59
CA ASP A 83 9.97 -21.19 -11.96
C ASP A 83 9.73 -19.67 -11.87
N GLU A 84 10.82 -18.88 -11.89
CA GLU A 84 10.76 -17.42 -11.83
C GLU A 84 9.83 -16.81 -12.90
N THR A 85 9.83 -17.38 -14.11
CA THR A 85 8.99 -16.91 -15.22
C THR A 85 7.50 -17.15 -14.95
N THR A 86 7.15 -18.29 -14.36
CA THR A 86 5.76 -18.60 -13.95
C THR A 86 5.29 -17.63 -12.85
N ILE A 87 6.17 -17.33 -11.89
CA ILE A 87 5.89 -16.38 -10.81
C ILE A 87 5.70 -14.96 -11.39
N LEU A 88 6.60 -14.52 -12.26
CA LEU A 88 6.52 -13.24 -12.96
C LEU A 88 5.22 -13.10 -13.76
N ASN A 89 4.85 -14.11 -14.54
CA ASN A 89 3.63 -14.10 -15.35
C ASN A 89 2.37 -14.02 -14.49
N PHE A 90 2.37 -14.67 -13.32
CA PHE A 90 1.25 -14.55 -12.39
C PHE A 90 1.14 -13.12 -11.81
N ARG A 91 2.25 -12.49 -11.46
CA ARG A 91 2.27 -11.11 -11.00
C ARG A 91 1.75 -10.15 -12.07
N HIS A 92 2.19 -10.30 -13.33
CA HIS A 92 1.69 -9.51 -14.45
C HIS A 92 0.19 -9.72 -14.67
N LEU A 93 -0.33 -10.94 -14.50
CA LEU A 93 -1.77 -11.20 -14.57
C LEU A 93 -2.54 -10.39 -13.50
N LEU A 94 -2.04 -10.36 -12.27
CA LEU A 94 -2.66 -9.58 -11.19
C LEU A 94 -2.62 -8.06 -11.48
N GLU A 95 -1.50 -7.56 -12.02
CA GLU A 95 -1.30 -6.17 -12.41
C GLU A 95 -2.26 -5.78 -13.55
N GLU A 96 -2.32 -6.57 -14.63
CA GLU A 96 -3.17 -6.32 -15.80
C GLU A 96 -4.66 -6.19 -15.44
N HIS A 97 -5.11 -6.97 -14.47
CA HIS A 97 -6.51 -6.99 -14.02
C HIS A 97 -6.76 -6.17 -12.75
N ARG A 98 -5.77 -5.39 -12.28
CA ARG A 98 -5.85 -4.55 -11.07
C ARG A 98 -6.38 -5.32 -9.83
N ILE A 99 -5.94 -6.57 -9.69
CA ILE A 99 -6.41 -7.46 -8.62
C ILE A 99 -5.94 -6.98 -7.24
N ALA A 100 -4.77 -6.35 -7.14
CA ALA A 100 -4.27 -5.83 -5.86
C ALA A 100 -5.22 -4.81 -5.22
N GLU A 101 -5.83 -3.95 -6.03
CA GLU A 101 -6.82 -2.97 -5.58
C GLU A 101 -8.10 -3.66 -5.08
N GLN A 102 -8.60 -4.65 -5.83
CA GLN A 102 -9.78 -5.43 -5.43
C GLN A 102 -9.53 -6.24 -4.14
N ILE A 103 -8.32 -6.75 -3.97
CA ILE A 103 -7.90 -7.41 -2.72
C ILE A 103 -7.93 -6.42 -1.56
N LEU A 104 -7.39 -5.20 -1.72
CA LEU A 104 -7.42 -4.16 -0.70
C LEU A 104 -8.85 -3.82 -0.29
N GLU A 105 -9.75 -3.63 -1.27
CA GLU A 105 -11.18 -3.39 -1.01
C GLU A 105 -11.82 -4.54 -0.21
N GLY A 106 -11.58 -5.78 -0.61
CA GLY A 106 -12.08 -6.96 0.09
C GLY A 106 -11.57 -7.08 1.53
N VAL A 107 -10.29 -6.77 1.76
CA VAL A 107 -9.71 -6.72 3.11
C VAL A 107 -10.37 -5.62 3.94
N ASN A 108 -10.50 -4.42 3.38
CA ASN A 108 -11.11 -3.28 4.07
C ASN A 108 -12.57 -3.55 4.44
N GLN A 109 -13.33 -4.19 3.55
CA GLN A 109 -14.69 -4.61 3.85
C GLN A 109 -14.71 -5.59 5.02
N MET A 110 -13.90 -6.65 4.96
CA MET A 110 -13.80 -7.65 6.04
C MET A 110 -13.42 -7.03 7.39
N LEU A 111 -12.45 -6.09 7.40
CA LEU A 111 -12.01 -5.41 8.62
C LEU A 111 -13.09 -4.50 9.19
N SER A 112 -13.85 -3.83 8.33
CA SER A 112 -14.99 -3.00 8.72
C SER A 112 -16.12 -3.84 9.32
N GLU A 113 -16.48 -4.96 8.69
CA GLU A 113 -17.49 -5.89 9.19
C GLU A 113 -17.13 -6.49 10.55
N ARG A 114 -15.84 -6.67 10.81
CA ARG A 114 -15.32 -7.14 12.11
C ARG A 114 -15.15 -6.02 13.15
N GLY A 115 -15.46 -4.77 12.81
CA GLY A 115 -15.28 -3.61 13.67
C GLY A 115 -13.82 -3.24 13.95
N ALA A 116 -12.88 -3.75 13.14
CA ALA A 116 -11.46 -3.45 13.27
C ALA A 116 -11.07 -2.11 12.63
N MET A 117 -11.90 -1.58 11.73
CA MET A 117 -11.74 -0.27 11.11
C MET A 117 -12.96 0.59 11.44
N LEU A 118 -12.76 1.69 12.16
CA LEU A 118 -13.85 2.51 12.70
C LEU A 118 -14.33 3.60 11.75
N ARG A 119 -13.49 4.03 10.79
CA ARG A 119 -13.78 5.08 9.81
C ARG A 119 -14.16 6.45 10.40
N GLU A 120 -13.82 6.72 11.66
CA GLU A 120 -14.11 8.01 12.29
C GLU A 120 -13.21 9.14 11.82
N GLY A 121 -12.07 8.81 11.25
CA GLY A 121 -11.14 9.80 10.71
C GLY A 121 -10.03 9.19 9.89
N THR A 122 -9.44 10.02 9.03
CA THR A 122 -8.38 9.62 8.10
C THR A 122 -7.11 10.42 8.34
N ILE A 123 -5.96 9.73 8.33
CA ILE A 123 -4.63 10.35 8.27
C ILE A 123 -4.16 10.25 6.82
N LEU A 124 -3.88 11.41 6.21
CA LEU A 124 -3.34 11.53 4.87
C LEU A 124 -1.83 11.65 4.92
N ASP A 125 -1.13 10.83 4.15
CA ASP A 125 0.32 10.91 3.99
C ASP A 125 0.76 10.36 2.63
N ALA A 126 2.03 10.64 2.25
CA ALA A 126 2.59 10.13 1.02
C ALA A 126 4.10 9.87 1.14
N THR A 127 4.55 8.84 0.45
CA THR A 127 5.97 8.54 0.32
C THR A 127 6.40 8.52 -1.14
N ILE A 128 7.70 8.76 -1.38
CA ILE A 128 8.29 8.70 -2.72
C ILE A 128 8.82 7.28 -2.94
N ILE A 129 8.35 6.63 -3.99
CA ILE A 129 8.91 5.38 -4.50
C ILE A 129 9.98 5.75 -5.52
N ASN A 130 11.25 5.66 -5.08
CA ASN A 130 12.38 6.03 -5.93
C ASN A 130 12.67 4.94 -6.96
N ALA A 131 12.86 5.34 -8.21
CA ALA A 131 13.21 4.48 -9.32
C ALA A 131 14.56 4.89 -9.93
N PRO A 132 15.27 3.97 -10.61
CA PRO A 132 16.47 4.32 -11.34
C PRO A 132 16.18 5.35 -12.44
N SER A 133 16.88 6.47 -12.42
CA SER A 133 16.75 7.52 -13.45
C SER A 133 17.53 7.21 -14.73
N SER A 134 18.09 6.00 -14.87
CA SER A 134 18.94 5.59 -15.98
C SER A 134 18.15 5.46 -17.28
N THR A 135 18.74 5.94 -18.37
CA THR A 135 18.24 5.77 -19.76
C THR A 135 18.96 4.64 -20.51
N LYS A 136 19.66 3.75 -19.80
CA LYS A 136 20.44 2.65 -20.41
C LYS A 136 19.58 1.44 -20.85
N ASN A 137 18.26 1.60 -20.91
CA ASN A 137 17.35 0.59 -21.45
C ASN A 137 17.37 0.59 -23.01
N LYS A 138 16.70 -0.40 -23.63
CA LYS A 138 16.62 -0.52 -25.10
C LYS A 138 16.02 0.71 -25.78
N ARG A 139 15.08 1.40 -25.12
CA ARG A 139 14.39 2.60 -25.65
C ARG A 139 15.17 3.89 -25.41
N LYS A 140 16.20 3.87 -24.54
CA LYS A 140 16.97 5.03 -24.09
C LYS A 140 16.09 6.16 -23.50
N GLU A 141 14.96 5.80 -22.95
CA GLU A 141 13.96 6.69 -22.38
C GLU A 141 13.73 6.38 -20.91
N ARG A 142 13.30 7.38 -20.15
CA ARG A 142 12.77 7.19 -18.81
C ARG A 142 11.33 6.73 -18.90
N ASP A 143 10.84 6.08 -17.83
CA ASP A 143 9.44 5.73 -17.72
C ASP A 143 8.57 7.02 -17.77
N PRO A 144 7.61 7.12 -18.71
CA PRO A 144 6.79 8.32 -18.89
C PRO A 144 5.81 8.57 -17.72
N GLU A 145 5.48 7.54 -16.96
CA GLU A 145 4.61 7.65 -15.77
C GLU A 145 5.35 8.21 -14.55
N MET A 146 6.69 8.20 -14.57
CA MET A 146 7.54 8.66 -13.48
C MET A 146 8.03 10.09 -13.69
N HIS A 147 8.21 10.82 -12.59
CA HIS A 147 8.70 12.20 -12.64
C HIS A 147 9.76 12.49 -11.56
N SER A 148 10.53 13.57 -11.78
CA SER A 148 11.50 14.04 -10.78
C SER A 148 10.83 14.99 -9.79
N VAL A 149 11.18 14.86 -8.51
CA VAL A 149 10.73 15.76 -7.43
C VAL A 149 11.91 16.06 -6.50
N ALA A 150 11.96 17.28 -5.98
CA ALA A 150 12.92 17.67 -4.94
C ALA A 150 12.30 17.51 -3.54
N LYS A 151 12.99 16.84 -2.63
CA LYS A 151 12.67 16.84 -1.19
C LYS A 151 13.85 17.39 -0.42
N GLY A 152 13.71 18.60 0.08
CA GLY A 152 14.84 19.35 0.65
C GLY A 152 15.89 19.68 -0.42
N LYS A 153 17.12 19.20 -0.21
CA LYS A 153 18.24 19.39 -1.16
C LYS A 153 18.47 18.20 -2.11
N GLN A 154 17.67 17.16 -1.99
CA GLN A 154 17.84 15.92 -2.75
C GLN A 154 16.75 15.78 -3.83
N TRP A 155 17.15 15.32 -5.02
CA TRP A 155 16.26 14.98 -6.11
C TRP A 155 15.98 13.48 -6.14
N PHE A 156 14.73 13.15 -6.35
CA PHE A 156 14.24 11.79 -6.53
C PHE A 156 13.55 11.69 -7.88
N PHE A 157 13.67 10.53 -8.53
CA PHE A 157 12.92 10.20 -9.74
C PHE A 157 12.07 8.97 -9.45
N GLY A 158 10.81 8.97 -9.81
CA GLY A 158 9.92 7.84 -9.56
C GLY A 158 8.47 8.23 -9.43
N MET A 159 7.77 7.51 -8.58
CA MET A 159 6.35 7.71 -8.26
C MET A 159 6.18 8.19 -6.81
N ARG A 160 4.99 8.64 -6.51
CA ARG A 160 4.54 8.93 -5.15
C ARG A 160 3.39 8.02 -4.81
N CYS A 161 3.50 7.32 -3.69
CA CYS A 161 2.43 6.54 -3.11
C CYS A 161 1.73 7.38 -2.05
N HIS A 162 0.46 7.64 -2.25
CA HIS A 162 -0.40 8.35 -1.33
C HIS A 162 -1.28 7.34 -0.59
N ILE A 163 -1.44 7.49 0.72
CA ILE A 163 -2.28 6.61 1.52
C ILE A 163 -3.27 7.39 2.39
N GLY A 164 -4.44 6.79 2.60
CA GLY A 164 -5.38 7.13 3.66
C GLY A 164 -5.39 6.04 4.72
N VAL A 165 -5.18 6.42 5.97
CA VAL A 165 -5.05 5.52 7.11
C VAL A 165 -6.11 5.84 8.15
N ASP A 166 -6.84 4.85 8.64
CA ASP A 166 -7.81 5.02 9.71
C ASP A 166 -7.14 5.48 11.01
N VAL A 167 -7.61 6.59 11.56
CA VAL A 167 -7.04 7.22 12.77
C VAL A 167 -7.05 6.30 13.98
N ALA A 168 -8.10 5.48 14.13
CA ALA A 168 -8.28 4.63 15.29
C ALA A 168 -7.37 3.39 15.22
N SER A 169 -7.46 2.63 14.13
CA SER A 169 -6.77 1.36 13.97
C SER A 169 -5.35 1.48 13.42
N GLY A 170 -5.04 2.52 12.64
CA GLY A 170 -3.79 2.64 11.88
C GLY A 170 -3.75 1.77 10.62
N LEU A 171 -4.90 1.24 10.19
CA LEU A 171 -5.02 0.41 8.99
C LEU A 171 -5.19 1.28 7.75
N VAL A 172 -4.54 0.88 6.65
CA VAL A 172 -4.66 1.55 5.35
C VAL A 172 -6.00 1.21 4.72
N HIS A 173 -6.79 2.23 4.39
CA HIS A 173 -8.07 2.03 3.70
C HIS A 173 -8.06 2.50 2.25
N SER A 174 -7.13 3.36 1.87
CA SER A 174 -6.99 3.82 0.48
C SER A 174 -5.53 4.00 0.10
N VAL A 175 -5.21 3.68 -1.14
CA VAL A 175 -3.88 3.81 -1.73
C VAL A 175 -4.02 4.35 -3.15
N GLU A 176 -3.20 5.32 -3.50
CA GLU A 176 -3.10 5.86 -4.85
C GLU A 176 -1.64 6.09 -5.22
N SER A 177 -1.28 5.78 -6.46
CA SER A 177 0.05 6.01 -7.00
C SER A 177 0.00 7.05 -8.11
N THR A 178 0.86 8.06 -8.02
CA THR A 178 0.99 9.13 -9.02
C THR A 178 2.45 9.35 -9.38
N ALA A 179 2.71 10.15 -10.44
CA ALA A 179 4.06 10.64 -10.68
C ALA A 179 4.56 11.44 -9.45
N ALA A 180 5.87 11.34 -9.14
CA ALA A 180 6.43 11.90 -7.90
C ALA A 180 6.23 13.42 -7.74
N ASN A 181 6.03 14.16 -8.83
CA ASN A 181 5.79 15.61 -8.83
C ASN A 181 4.34 16.02 -8.54
N VAL A 182 3.40 15.08 -8.50
CA VAL A 182 2.00 15.38 -8.13
C VAL A 182 1.94 15.76 -6.65
N HIS A 183 1.28 16.88 -6.37
CA HIS A 183 1.15 17.38 -5.00
C HIS A 183 0.11 16.59 -4.21
N GLU A 184 0.36 16.33 -2.94
CA GLU A 184 -0.48 15.53 -2.04
C GLU A 184 -1.92 16.06 -1.94
N LEU A 185 -2.11 17.36 -2.04
CA LEU A 185 -3.44 17.99 -2.04
C LEU A 185 -4.32 17.59 -3.25
N ASN A 186 -3.71 17.24 -4.38
CA ASN A 186 -4.47 16.95 -5.61
C ASN A 186 -5.17 15.60 -5.57
N THR A 187 -4.71 14.72 -4.71
CA THR A 187 -5.24 13.36 -4.55
C THR A 187 -5.94 13.17 -3.21
N ALA A 188 -6.02 14.21 -2.39
CA ALA A 188 -6.48 14.09 -1.01
C ALA A 188 -7.96 13.67 -0.92
N ALA A 189 -8.82 14.18 -1.80
CA ALA A 189 -10.24 13.85 -1.81
C ALA A 189 -10.50 12.36 -2.12
N ASP A 190 -9.75 11.80 -3.08
CA ASP A 190 -9.90 10.40 -3.52
C ASP A 190 -9.51 9.37 -2.44
N ARG A 191 -8.86 9.83 -1.36
CA ARG A 191 -8.43 9.00 -0.24
C ARG A 191 -9.33 9.07 0.98
N LEU A 192 -10.41 9.80 0.90
CA LEU A 192 -11.43 9.87 1.93
C LEU A 192 -12.58 8.91 1.62
N HIS A 193 -13.23 8.40 2.65
CA HIS A 193 -14.42 7.55 2.51
C HIS A 193 -15.74 8.32 2.67
N GLY A 194 -15.69 9.63 3.01
CA GLY A 194 -16.84 10.53 3.07
C GLY A 194 -17.53 10.65 4.43
N ASP A 195 -17.25 9.75 5.36
CA ASP A 195 -17.85 9.72 6.71
C ASP A 195 -16.91 10.23 7.80
N GLU A 196 -15.76 10.83 7.42
CA GLU A 196 -14.75 11.30 8.35
C GLU A 196 -15.31 12.43 9.24
N ARG A 197 -15.03 12.32 10.54
CA ARG A 197 -15.17 13.41 11.51
C ARG A 197 -13.86 14.21 11.65
N LEU A 198 -12.73 13.54 11.42
CA LEU A 198 -11.38 14.10 11.60
C LEU A 198 -10.49 13.76 10.40
N ILE A 199 -9.78 14.76 9.89
CA ILE A 199 -8.78 14.60 8.84
C ILE A 199 -7.44 15.13 9.34
N TYR A 200 -6.45 14.25 9.44
CA TYR A 200 -5.09 14.60 9.80
C TYR A 200 -4.20 14.64 8.56
N GLY A 201 -3.33 15.62 8.50
CA GLY A 201 -2.30 15.74 7.46
C GLY A 201 -1.05 16.42 7.99
N ASP A 202 0.03 16.29 7.24
CA ASP A 202 1.25 17.03 7.50
C ASP A 202 1.15 18.49 7.00
N ALA A 203 2.23 19.25 7.14
CA ALA A 203 2.27 20.65 6.68
C ALA A 203 2.14 20.81 5.14
N GLY A 204 2.29 19.74 4.38
CA GLY A 204 2.02 19.69 2.94
C GLY A 204 0.53 19.82 2.61
N HIS A 205 -0.35 19.49 3.55
CA HIS A 205 -1.80 19.59 3.41
C HIS A 205 -2.39 20.92 3.89
N ILE A 206 -1.58 21.94 4.24
CA ILE A 206 -2.07 23.25 4.64
C ILE A 206 -2.87 23.87 3.50
N GLY A 207 -4.10 24.31 3.82
CA GLY A 207 -5.02 24.90 2.86
C GLY A 207 -5.96 23.91 2.19
N ILE A 208 -5.94 22.64 2.58
CA ILE A 208 -6.83 21.59 2.08
C ILE A 208 -8.31 21.99 2.23
N GLU A 209 -8.66 22.60 3.37
CA GLU A 209 -10.02 23.07 3.70
C GLU A 209 -10.57 24.15 2.77
N LYS A 210 -9.70 24.79 1.97
CA LYS A 210 -10.07 25.88 1.04
C LYS A 210 -10.28 25.42 -0.38
N ARG A 211 -10.06 24.14 -0.65
CA ARG A 211 -10.21 23.57 -1.99
C ARG A 211 -11.67 23.26 -2.29
N ASP A 212 -12.04 23.36 -3.56
CA ASP A 212 -13.41 23.11 -4.01
C ASP A 212 -13.87 21.69 -3.68
N ASP A 213 -12.95 20.71 -3.74
CA ASP A 213 -13.19 19.30 -3.42
C ASP A 213 -13.64 19.07 -1.95
N PHE A 214 -13.44 20.05 -1.08
CA PHE A 214 -13.72 19.96 0.35
C PHE A 214 -14.76 20.96 0.87
N GLN A 215 -15.45 21.71 -0.02
CA GLN A 215 -16.44 22.73 0.38
C GLN A 215 -17.60 22.14 1.19
N ASP A 216 -18.02 20.93 0.87
CA ASP A 216 -19.12 20.24 1.55
C ASP A 216 -18.64 19.26 2.65
N CYS A 217 -17.32 19.20 2.89
CA CYS A 217 -16.74 18.31 3.89
C CYS A 217 -17.02 18.81 5.30
N GLN A 218 -17.70 17.98 6.11
CA GLN A 218 -18.05 18.32 7.51
C GLN A 218 -16.96 17.91 8.53
N ALA A 219 -15.87 17.31 8.06
CA ALA A 219 -14.79 16.87 8.92
C ALA A 219 -13.98 18.05 9.48
N GLU A 220 -13.47 17.90 10.69
CA GLU A 220 -12.50 18.83 11.28
C GLU A 220 -11.09 18.53 10.76
N PHE A 221 -10.46 19.53 10.13
CA PHE A 221 -9.10 19.39 9.61
C PHE A 221 -8.05 19.66 10.70
N ARG A 222 -7.20 18.68 10.95
CA ARG A 222 -6.11 18.71 11.93
C ARG A 222 -4.74 18.66 11.28
N ILE A 223 -4.49 19.66 10.41
CA ILE A 223 -3.23 19.76 9.65
C ILE A 223 -2.12 20.26 10.57
N ALA A 224 -0.93 19.65 10.44
CA ALA A 224 0.24 20.01 11.22
C ALA A 224 0.78 21.39 10.85
N MET A 225 1.21 22.16 11.84
CA MET A 225 1.89 23.44 11.65
C MET A 225 3.26 23.24 10.98
N LYS A 226 3.66 24.20 10.14
CA LYS A 226 5.01 24.20 9.55
C LYS A 226 6.08 24.20 10.66
N PRO A 227 7.15 23.40 10.54
CA PRO A 227 8.19 23.31 11.57
C PRO A 227 8.80 24.66 11.95
N GLY A 228 8.96 25.57 10.99
CA GLY A 228 9.46 26.93 11.26
C GLY A 228 8.53 27.75 12.11
N GLN A 229 7.22 27.66 11.92
CA GLN A 229 6.23 28.36 12.74
C GLN A 229 6.17 27.76 14.16
N ARG A 230 6.24 26.44 14.29
CA ARG A 230 6.23 25.77 15.60
C ARG A 230 7.44 26.16 16.45
N ARG A 231 8.62 26.34 15.85
CA ARG A 231 9.86 26.72 16.57
C ARG A 231 9.82 28.13 17.19
N VAL A 232 9.00 29.00 16.65
CA VAL A 232 8.90 30.40 17.11
C VAL A 232 7.64 30.66 17.96
N LEU A 233 6.96 29.61 18.40
CA LEU A 233 5.84 29.74 19.32
C LEU A 233 6.32 30.42 20.61
N PRO A 234 5.56 31.42 21.12
CA PRO A 234 5.95 32.15 22.33
C PRO A 234 5.86 31.27 23.58
N GLU A 235 6.67 31.56 24.59
CA GLU A 235 6.61 30.86 25.89
C GLU A 235 5.46 31.36 26.81
N THR A 236 4.36 31.78 26.19
CA THR A 236 3.12 32.14 26.90
C THR A 236 2.27 30.88 27.17
N PRO A 237 1.25 30.96 28.04
CA PRO A 237 0.31 29.84 28.23
C PRO A 237 -0.34 29.38 26.91
N GLU A 238 -0.69 30.31 26.04
CA GLU A 238 -1.29 30.05 24.73
C GLU A 238 -0.29 29.35 23.80
N GLY A 239 0.95 29.80 23.75
CA GLY A 239 2.01 29.17 22.93
C GLY A 239 2.33 27.76 23.42
N ARG A 240 2.36 27.52 24.73
CA ARG A 240 2.48 26.18 25.29
C ARG A 240 1.30 25.28 24.94
N LEU A 241 0.08 25.80 24.99
CA LEU A 241 -1.13 25.04 24.59
C LEU A 241 -1.06 24.67 23.10
N LEU A 242 -0.72 25.61 22.22
CA LEU A 242 -0.54 25.34 20.79
C LEU A 242 0.51 24.25 20.56
N ASN A 243 1.65 24.29 21.27
CA ASN A 243 2.66 23.27 21.13
C ASN A 243 2.19 21.89 21.61
N LEU A 244 1.36 21.82 22.66
CA LEU A 244 0.72 20.56 23.10
C LEU A 244 -0.24 20.01 22.04
N ILE A 245 -1.04 20.87 21.41
CA ILE A 245 -1.93 20.48 20.31
C ILE A 245 -1.11 19.92 19.15
N GLU A 246 -0.01 20.56 18.75
CA GLU A 246 0.86 20.06 17.68
C GLU A 246 1.54 18.73 18.07
N THR A 247 1.86 18.53 19.33
CA THR A 247 2.39 17.24 19.83
C THR A 247 1.33 16.15 19.74
N ALA A 248 0.08 16.44 20.09
CA ALA A 248 -1.03 15.50 19.95
C ALA A 248 -1.27 15.14 18.48
N LYS A 249 -1.30 16.12 17.56
CA LYS A 249 -1.41 15.87 16.11
C LYS A 249 -0.28 14.96 15.62
N ALA A 250 0.96 15.20 16.03
CA ALA A 250 2.11 14.37 15.65
C ALA A 250 1.98 12.95 16.17
N HIS A 251 1.43 12.75 17.37
CA HIS A 251 1.19 11.42 17.93
C HIS A 251 0.18 10.60 17.10
N PHE A 252 -0.94 11.20 16.70
CA PHE A 252 -1.90 10.53 15.82
C PHE A 252 -1.28 10.21 14.46
N ARG A 253 -0.55 11.17 13.88
CA ARG A 253 0.12 10.99 12.58
C ARG A 253 1.21 9.92 12.58
N ALA A 254 1.84 9.64 13.72
CA ALA A 254 2.88 8.61 13.79
C ALA A 254 2.40 7.22 13.34
N LYS A 255 1.08 6.95 13.39
CA LYS A 255 0.49 5.69 12.91
C LYS A 255 0.69 5.47 11.42
N VAL A 256 0.72 6.55 10.63
CA VAL A 256 0.87 6.46 9.16
C VAL A 256 2.28 6.03 8.72
N GLU A 257 3.26 6.12 9.60
CA GLU A 257 4.62 5.66 9.27
C GLU A 257 4.75 4.13 9.25
N HIS A 258 3.85 3.40 9.92
CA HIS A 258 3.90 1.94 9.97
C HIS A 258 3.69 1.27 8.60
N PRO A 259 2.72 1.67 7.78
CA PRO A 259 2.53 1.11 6.45
C PRO A 259 3.70 1.30 5.49
N PHE A 260 4.59 2.26 5.75
CA PHE A 260 5.75 2.56 4.90
C PHE A 260 7.05 1.86 5.36
N ARG A 261 7.01 1.06 6.40
CA ARG A 261 8.15 0.28 6.92
C ARG A 261 8.10 -1.16 6.46
#